data_fb4a9db067e49eaa4e649c29893b22a2
#
_entry.id   fb4a9db067e49eaa4e649c29893b22a2
#
_cell.length_a   1.000
_cell.length_b   1.000
_cell.length_c   1.000
_cell.angle_alpha   90.00
_cell.angle_beta   90.00
_cell.angle_gamma   90.00
#
_symmetry.space_group_name_H-M   'P 1'
#
loop_
_entity.id
_entity.type
_entity.pdbx_description
1 polymer ?
#
loop_
_entity_poly.entity_id
_entity_poly.type
_entity_poly.pdbx_seq_one_letter_code
_entity_poly.pdbx_strand_id
1 'polypeptide(L)'
;MISGGIFDVADKENLLVDINNKLSEESTWSNLDLSQNLNKEKADLEKFLDSFLSVDETINDNLDLLEIAIEESDKDSITEIAEDTHSLTSRVEDLEFNRMFSNKMDPNSAFIDIQSGSGGTEAQDWADMLLRMYTRWAEKHDFTVSVIEHSPGEVAGIKSASLLIKGSYAYGWLRTETGVHRLVRKSPFDSGSRRHTSFASVFISPEIDESIEVELNPADVRIDTYRASGAGGQHVNKTDSAVRLTHLPTGTVVQCQNDRSQHKNKDNAFKQLKS
;
A
#
# COMPACT_ATOMS: atom_id res chain seq x y z
N MET A 1 -13.72 4.39 30.50
CA MET A 1 -14.65 3.36 29.96
C MET A 1 -15.39 3.73 28.67
N ILE A 2 -15.03 4.80 27.97
CA ILE A 2 -15.67 5.18 26.68
C ILE A 2 -14.86 4.70 25.47
N SER A 3 -13.57 4.44 25.61
CA SER A 3 -12.66 4.11 24.51
C SER A 3 -12.77 2.67 23.99
N GLY A 4 -13.14 1.71 24.84
CA GLY A 4 -13.20 0.30 24.43
C GLY A 4 -14.19 0.00 23.28
N GLY A 5 -15.36 0.69 23.26
CA GLY A 5 -16.34 0.52 22.19
C GLY A 5 -15.95 1.16 20.85
N ILE A 6 -15.03 2.14 20.87
CA ILE A 6 -14.55 2.80 19.65
C ILE A 6 -13.50 1.93 18.94
N PHE A 7 -12.67 1.21 19.69
CA PHE A 7 -11.57 0.40 19.15
C PHE A 7 -11.91 -1.09 18.99
N ASP A 8 -13.14 -1.50 19.28
CA ASP A 8 -13.63 -2.88 19.19
C ASP A 8 -12.69 -3.88 19.92
N VAL A 9 -12.20 -3.47 21.10
CA VAL A 9 -11.18 -4.22 21.87
C VAL A 9 -11.67 -5.61 22.20
N ALA A 10 -12.91 -5.75 22.68
CA ALA A 10 -13.49 -7.05 23.02
C ALA A 10 -13.58 -8.01 21.82
N ASP A 11 -13.89 -7.49 20.63
CA ASP A 11 -13.94 -8.29 19.41
C ASP A 11 -12.53 -8.71 18.97
N LYS A 12 -11.52 -7.85 19.15
CA LYS A 12 -10.13 -8.20 18.86
C LYS A 12 -9.55 -9.22 19.84
N GLU A 13 -9.92 -9.14 21.13
CA GLU A 13 -9.54 -10.15 22.12
C GLU A 13 -10.17 -11.52 21.78
N ASN A 14 -11.45 -11.54 21.39
CA ASN A 14 -12.11 -12.77 20.95
C ASN A 14 -11.44 -13.33 19.69
N LEU A 15 -11.11 -12.48 18.72
CA LEU A 15 -10.40 -12.89 17.50
C LEU A 15 -9.03 -13.48 17.82
N LEU A 16 -8.29 -12.89 18.78
CA LEU A 16 -7.00 -13.42 19.23
C LEU A 16 -7.14 -14.81 19.86
N VAL A 17 -8.19 -15.04 20.64
CA VAL A 17 -8.50 -16.37 21.20
C VAL A 17 -8.80 -17.37 20.08
N ASP A 18 -9.59 -16.98 19.08
CA ASP A 18 -9.92 -17.84 17.93
C ASP A 18 -8.68 -18.18 17.09
N ILE A 19 -7.80 -17.22 16.86
CA ILE A 19 -6.52 -17.45 16.16
C ILE A 19 -5.63 -18.42 16.96
N ASN A 20 -5.50 -18.23 18.26
CA ASN A 20 -4.75 -19.14 19.12
C ASN A 20 -5.30 -20.56 19.09
N ASN A 21 -6.62 -20.73 19.09
CA ASN A 21 -7.27 -22.02 18.96
C ASN A 21 -6.94 -22.68 17.60
N LYS A 22 -7.05 -21.93 16.48
CA LYS A 22 -6.68 -22.41 15.15
C LYS A 22 -5.21 -22.77 15.04
N LEU A 23 -4.31 -22.00 15.65
CA LEU A 23 -2.88 -22.30 15.67
C LEU A 23 -2.54 -23.55 16.50
N SER A 24 -3.40 -23.97 17.44
CA SER A 24 -3.23 -25.22 18.21
C SER A 24 -3.74 -26.46 17.50
N GLU A 25 -4.45 -26.32 16.38
CA GLU A 25 -4.94 -27.44 15.59
C GLU A 25 -3.84 -28.08 14.74
N GLU A 26 -3.77 -29.42 14.73
CA GLU A 26 -2.78 -30.20 13.98
C GLU A 26 -2.90 -29.95 12.45
N SER A 27 -4.09 -29.65 11.96
CA SER A 27 -4.39 -29.30 10.57
C SER A 27 -3.67 -28.02 10.10
N THR A 28 -3.52 -27.05 10.99
CA THR A 28 -2.87 -25.76 10.72
C THR A 28 -1.36 -25.94 10.57
N TRP A 29 -0.73 -26.83 11.31
CA TRP A 29 0.70 -27.09 11.25
C TRP A 29 1.13 -27.78 9.95
N SER A 30 0.22 -28.48 9.29
CA SER A 30 0.49 -29.12 8.00
C SER A 30 0.45 -28.11 6.83
N ASN A 31 -0.10 -26.91 7.02
CA ASN A 31 -0.16 -25.84 6.03
C ASN A 31 0.71 -24.64 6.47
N LEU A 32 1.92 -24.58 5.92
CA LEU A 32 2.93 -23.58 6.29
C LEU A 32 2.44 -22.13 6.05
N ASP A 33 1.78 -21.89 4.90
CA ASP A 33 1.30 -20.57 4.52
C ASP A 33 0.17 -20.09 5.45
N LEU A 34 -0.77 -20.98 5.76
CA LEU A 34 -1.84 -20.68 6.71
C LEU A 34 -1.27 -20.36 8.11
N SER A 35 -0.30 -21.16 8.56
CA SER A 35 0.34 -20.94 9.86
C SER A 35 1.10 -19.60 9.92
N GLN A 36 1.81 -19.23 8.85
CA GLN A 36 2.52 -17.95 8.77
C GLN A 36 1.55 -16.77 8.77
N ASN A 37 0.47 -16.84 8.01
CA ASN A 37 -0.55 -15.78 7.95
C ASN A 37 -1.25 -15.59 9.32
N LEU A 38 -1.64 -16.69 9.98
CA LEU A 38 -2.25 -16.62 11.31
C LEU A 38 -1.27 -16.07 12.36
N ASN A 39 0.02 -16.42 12.29
CA ASN A 39 1.02 -15.87 13.22
C ASN A 39 1.25 -14.37 12.98
N LYS A 40 1.22 -13.91 11.73
CA LYS A 40 1.32 -12.48 11.40
C LYS A 40 0.11 -11.73 11.95
N GLU A 41 -1.10 -12.23 11.68
CA GLU A 41 -2.35 -11.63 12.19
C GLU A 41 -2.38 -11.60 13.72
N LYS A 42 -1.93 -12.67 14.37
CA LYS A 42 -1.76 -12.73 15.83
C LYS A 42 -0.81 -11.62 16.33
N ALA A 43 0.37 -11.50 15.73
CA ALA A 43 1.37 -10.51 16.13
C ALA A 43 0.86 -9.06 15.97
N ASP A 44 0.12 -8.78 14.90
CA ASP A 44 -0.48 -7.47 14.67
C ASP A 44 -1.58 -7.16 15.70
N LEU A 45 -2.42 -8.14 16.04
CA LEU A 45 -3.46 -8.00 17.09
C LEU A 45 -2.85 -7.82 18.48
N GLU A 46 -1.87 -8.65 18.86
CA GLU A 46 -1.15 -8.53 20.13
C GLU A 46 -0.52 -7.15 20.28
N LYS A 47 0.20 -6.69 19.26
CA LYS A 47 0.82 -5.36 19.25
C LYS A 47 -0.19 -4.23 19.44
N PHE A 48 -1.36 -4.34 18.80
CA PHE A 48 -2.43 -3.35 18.95
C PHE A 48 -3.00 -3.38 20.37
N LEU A 49 -3.35 -4.57 20.90
CA LEU A 49 -3.91 -4.72 22.23
C LEU A 49 -2.94 -4.25 23.31
N ASP A 50 -1.66 -4.62 23.23
CA ASP A 50 -0.61 -4.17 24.14
C ASP A 50 -0.47 -2.64 24.14
N SER A 51 -0.49 -2.03 22.96
CA SER A 51 -0.42 -0.57 22.83
C SER A 51 -1.65 0.10 23.46
N PHE A 52 -2.84 -0.45 23.24
CA PHE A 52 -4.08 0.08 23.82
C PHE A 52 -4.10 -0.06 25.33
N LEU A 53 -3.81 -1.26 25.86
CA LEU A 53 -3.77 -1.52 27.30
C LEU A 53 -2.74 -0.66 28.01
N SER A 54 -1.54 -0.52 27.42
CA SER A 54 -0.51 0.34 27.98
C SER A 54 -0.94 1.82 28.06
N VAL A 55 -1.71 2.32 27.11
CA VAL A 55 -2.27 3.68 27.15
C VAL A 55 -3.33 3.78 28.24
N ASP A 56 -4.24 2.81 28.33
CA ASP A 56 -5.32 2.80 29.33
C ASP A 56 -4.76 2.69 30.76
N GLU A 57 -3.77 1.84 31.00
CA GLU A 57 -3.07 1.72 32.29
C GLU A 57 -2.39 3.04 32.65
N THR A 58 -1.61 3.64 31.74
CA THR A 58 -0.90 4.89 32.01
C THR A 58 -1.88 6.05 32.32
N ILE A 59 -3.04 6.09 31.65
CA ILE A 59 -4.09 7.10 31.95
C ILE A 59 -4.62 6.91 33.39
N ASN A 60 -4.92 5.67 33.78
CA ASN A 60 -5.42 5.40 35.12
C ASN A 60 -4.37 5.70 36.20
N ASP A 61 -3.12 5.30 35.99
CA ASP A 61 -2.01 5.61 36.88
C ASP A 61 -1.81 7.12 37.04
N ASN A 62 -1.84 7.87 35.94
CA ASN A 62 -1.73 9.33 35.95
C ASN A 62 -2.89 10.00 36.67
N LEU A 63 -4.10 9.45 36.58
CA LEU A 63 -5.29 9.96 37.33
C LEU A 63 -5.11 9.76 38.82
N ASP A 64 -4.70 8.57 39.25
CA ASP A 64 -4.47 8.24 40.66
C ASP A 64 -3.33 9.09 41.24
N LEU A 65 -2.22 9.24 40.50
CA LEU A 65 -1.10 10.09 40.90
C LEU A 65 -1.50 11.57 40.97
N LEU A 66 -2.33 12.04 40.05
CA LEU A 66 -2.80 13.42 40.04
C LEU A 66 -3.67 13.74 41.30
N GLU A 67 -4.54 12.80 41.71
CA GLU A 67 -5.33 12.97 42.93
C GLU A 67 -4.42 13.15 44.15
N ILE A 68 -3.39 12.32 44.30
CA ILE A 68 -2.41 12.40 45.41
C ILE A 68 -1.63 13.71 45.34
N ALA A 69 -1.12 14.07 44.14
CA ALA A 69 -0.32 15.30 43.98
C ALA A 69 -1.12 16.57 44.28
N ILE A 70 -2.43 16.58 43.98
CA ILE A 70 -3.31 17.69 44.35
C ILE A 70 -3.51 17.77 45.88
N GLU A 71 -3.74 16.63 46.57
CA GLU A 71 -3.89 16.58 48.01
C GLU A 71 -2.63 17.08 48.74
N GLU A 72 -1.46 16.68 48.24
CA GLU A 72 -0.15 17.09 48.81
C GLU A 72 0.32 18.46 48.32
N SER A 73 -0.37 19.10 47.38
CA SER A 73 0.02 20.37 46.73
C SER A 73 1.41 20.30 46.06
N ASP A 74 1.76 19.12 45.54
CA ASP A 74 3.05 18.86 44.86
C ASP A 74 3.00 19.33 43.40
N LYS A 75 3.56 20.52 43.14
CA LYS A 75 3.57 21.14 41.84
C LYS A 75 4.50 20.46 40.83
N ASP A 76 5.57 19.83 41.32
CA ASP A 76 6.55 19.19 40.45
C ASP A 76 5.95 17.91 39.86
N SER A 77 5.30 17.09 40.67
CA SER A 77 4.53 15.91 40.19
C SER A 77 3.39 16.28 39.23
N ILE A 78 2.67 17.38 39.51
CA ILE A 78 1.60 17.85 38.59
C ILE A 78 2.19 18.21 37.20
N THR A 79 3.38 18.83 37.19
CA THR A 79 4.02 19.22 35.91
C THR A 79 4.48 17.99 35.14
N GLU A 80 5.06 17.00 35.82
CA GLU A 80 5.50 15.71 35.22
C GLU A 80 4.28 14.96 34.60
N ILE A 81 3.17 14.87 35.33
CA ILE A 81 1.93 14.25 34.83
C ILE A 81 1.39 15.01 33.60
N ALA A 82 1.52 16.34 33.55
CA ALA A 82 1.08 17.11 32.40
C ALA A 82 1.96 16.84 31.14
N GLU A 83 3.26 16.64 31.30
CA GLU A 83 4.17 16.25 30.22
C GLU A 83 3.87 14.84 29.72
N ASP A 84 3.64 13.89 30.63
CA ASP A 84 3.22 12.53 30.28
C ASP A 84 1.87 12.50 29.53
N THR A 85 0.92 13.31 29.96
CA THR A 85 -0.39 13.43 29.29
C THR A 85 -0.23 13.92 27.85
N HIS A 86 0.73 14.82 27.59
CA HIS A 86 1.03 15.25 26.21
C HIS A 86 1.60 14.13 25.36
N SER A 87 2.49 13.30 25.92
CA SER A 87 3.01 12.09 25.25
C SER A 87 1.90 11.09 24.96
N LEU A 88 0.98 10.87 25.92
CA LEU A 88 -0.17 9.99 25.74
C LEU A 88 -1.10 10.46 24.63
N THR A 89 -1.29 11.76 24.45
CA THR A 89 -2.11 12.31 23.37
C THR A 89 -1.58 11.85 22.01
N SER A 90 -0.29 11.93 21.75
CA SER A 90 0.31 11.43 20.50
C SER A 90 0.12 9.92 20.31
N ARG A 91 0.21 9.13 21.38
CA ARG A 91 -0.01 7.68 21.30
C ARG A 91 -1.48 7.34 20.99
N VAL A 92 -2.42 8.10 21.51
CA VAL A 92 -3.86 7.94 21.20
C VAL A 92 -4.12 8.34 19.75
N GLU A 93 -3.55 9.45 19.26
CA GLU A 93 -3.64 9.87 17.86
C GLU A 93 -3.11 8.79 16.91
N ASP A 94 -2.02 8.12 17.26
CA ASP A 94 -1.49 7.00 16.48
C ASP A 94 -2.44 5.78 16.47
N LEU A 95 -3.09 5.46 17.60
CA LEU A 95 -4.10 4.41 17.67
C LEU A 95 -5.36 4.74 16.85
N GLU A 96 -5.85 5.98 16.93
CA GLU A 96 -6.97 6.46 16.12
C GLU A 96 -6.63 6.44 14.63
N PHE A 97 -5.42 6.83 14.29
CA PHE A 97 -4.94 6.81 12.92
C PHE A 97 -4.88 5.38 12.35
N ASN A 98 -4.32 4.43 13.11
CA ASN A 98 -4.26 3.01 12.71
C ASN A 98 -5.65 2.40 12.49
N ARG A 99 -6.68 2.90 13.19
CA ARG A 99 -8.08 2.51 12.97
C ARG A 99 -8.60 2.87 11.59
N MET A 100 -8.07 3.91 10.96
CA MET A 100 -8.46 4.31 9.59
C MET A 100 -8.06 3.27 8.54
N PHE A 101 -7.13 2.38 8.86
CA PHE A 101 -6.68 1.27 8.02
C PHE A 101 -7.55 0.02 8.23
N SER A 102 -8.80 0.11 7.79
CA SER A 102 -9.78 -0.97 7.95
C SER A 102 -9.90 -1.90 6.73
N ASN A 103 -9.21 -1.58 5.62
CA ASN A 103 -9.24 -2.40 4.43
C ASN A 103 -8.29 -3.60 4.59
N LYS A 104 -8.73 -4.79 4.16
CA LYS A 104 -7.94 -6.04 4.21
C LYS A 104 -6.54 -5.91 3.58
N MET A 105 -6.38 -5.03 2.60
CA MET A 105 -5.12 -4.81 1.89
C MET A 105 -4.24 -3.72 2.53
N ASP A 106 -4.78 -2.91 3.46
CA ASP A 106 -4.05 -1.79 4.06
C ASP A 106 -2.72 -2.18 4.73
N PRO A 107 -2.57 -3.36 5.38
CA PRO A 107 -1.30 -3.77 5.99
C PRO A 107 -0.16 -4.06 5.00
N ASN A 108 -0.47 -4.18 3.72
CA ASN A 108 0.51 -4.59 2.71
C ASN A 108 1.49 -3.47 2.35
N SER A 109 2.61 -3.88 1.75
CA SER A 109 3.50 -2.99 1.00
C SER A 109 2.79 -2.42 -0.23
N ALA A 110 3.31 -1.33 -0.79
CA ALA A 110 2.68 -0.64 -1.91
C ALA A 110 3.56 -0.55 -3.14
N PHE A 111 2.97 -0.78 -4.31
CA PHE A 111 3.53 -0.32 -5.57
C PHE A 111 2.99 1.07 -5.88
N ILE A 112 3.87 1.93 -6.39
CA ILE A 112 3.53 3.27 -6.89
C ILE A 112 3.96 3.37 -8.33
N ASP A 113 3.03 3.60 -9.22
CA ASP A 113 3.28 3.92 -10.62
C ASP A 113 3.02 5.41 -10.86
N ILE A 114 4.04 6.12 -11.31
CA ILE A 114 4.00 7.55 -11.62
C ILE A 114 4.15 7.70 -13.11
N GLN A 115 3.23 8.42 -13.73
CA GLN A 115 3.28 8.69 -15.17
C GLN A 115 3.07 10.18 -15.44
N SER A 116 3.96 10.76 -16.25
CA SER A 116 3.82 12.16 -16.69
C SER A 116 2.60 12.32 -17.59
N GLY A 117 1.87 13.43 -17.41
CA GLY A 117 0.78 13.81 -18.31
C GLY A 117 1.30 14.34 -19.68
N SER A 118 0.38 14.77 -20.52
CA SER A 118 0.65 15.22 -21.91
C SER A 118 1.38 16.57 -22.03
N GLY A 119 1.82 17.16 -20.93
CA GLY A 119 2.43 18.51 -20.87
C GLY A 119 3.91 18.61 -21.23
N GLY A 120 4.50 17.60 -21.87
CA GLY A 120 5.92 17.62 -22.29
C GLY A 120 6.88 17.73 -21.10
N THR A 121 7.97 18.53 -21.25
CA THR A 121 9.04 18.66 -20.23
C THR A 121 8.54 19.08 -18.85
N GLU A 122 7.55 19.97 -18.77
CA GLU A 122 6.97 20.41 -17.50
C GLU A 122 6.27 19.27 -16.75
N ALA A 123 5.53 18.42 -17.47
CA ALA A 123 4.85 17.28 -16.86
C ALA A 123 5.85 16.18 -16.45
N GLN A 124 6.91 16.01 -17.24
CA GLN A 124 7.98 15.07 -16.92
C GLN A 124 8.77 15.51 -15.68
N ASP A 125 9.04 16.79 -15.52
CA ASP A 125 9.68 17.34 -14.34
C ASP A 125 8.76 17.23 -13.10
N TRP A 126 7.45 17.48 -13.28
CA TRP A 126 6.49 17.27 -12.20
C TRP A 126 6.44 15.81 -11.74
N ALA A 127 6.47 14.85 -12.64
CA ALA A 127 6.51 13.43 -12.31
C ALA A 127 7.78 13.05 -11.52
N ASP A 128 8.94 13.64 -11.86
CA ASP A 128 10.19 13.45 -11.12
C ASP A 128 10.12 14.07 -9.71
N MET A 129 9.49 15.24 -9.58
CA MET A 129 9.24 15.83 -8.26
C MET A 129 8.37 14.93 -7.38
N LEU A 130 7.31 14.30 -7.93
CA LEU A 130 6.48 13.35 -7.23
C LEU A 130 7.27 12.10 -6.81
N LEU A 131 8.08 11.54 -7.71
CA LEU A 131 8.97 10.42 -7.41
C LEU A 131 9.86 10.73 -6.20
N ARG A 132 10.50 11.88 -6.20
CA ARG A 132 11.34 12.34 -5.09
C ARG A 132 10.54 12.58 -3.80
N MET A 133 9.33 13.11 -3.92
CA MET A 133 8.45 13.36 -2.78
C MET A 133 8.06 12.05 -2.07
N TYR A 134 7.59 11.06 -2.82
CA TYR A 134 7.22 9.76 -2.26
C TYR A 134 8.42 8.99 -1.71
N THR A 135 9.57 9.04 -2.38
CA THR A 135 10.80 8.42 -1.87
C THR A 135 11.20 9.00 -0.51
N ARG A 136 11.24 10.34 -0.39
CA ARG A 136 11.59 11.00 0.87
C ARG A 136 10.55 10.78 1.97
N TRP A 137 9.28 10.74 1.59
CA TRP A 137 8.21 10.43 2.53
C TRP A 137 8.38 9.01 3.09
N ALA A 138 8.65 8.04 2.24
CA ALA A 138 8.86 6.67 2.65
C ALA A 138 10.10 6.51 3.55
N GLU A 139 11.22 7.16 3.19
CA GLU A 139 12.43 7.18 4.03
C GLU A 139 12.17 7.78 5.42
N LYS A 140 11.36 8.84 5.51
CA LYS A 140 11.00 9.47 6.79
C LYS A 140 10.12 8.58 7.67
N HIS A 141 9.39 7.63 7.07
CA HIS A 141 8.55 6.66 7.78
C HIS A 141 9.23 5.30 7.97
N ASP A 142 10.56 5.23 7.79
CA ASP A 142 11.38 4.01 7.91
C ASP A 142 10.96 2.89 6.97
N PHE A 143 10.34 3.24 5.82
CA PHE A 143 10.00 2.29 4.77
C PHE A 143 11.17 2.06 3.82
N THR A 144 11.30 0.84 3.33
CA THR A 144 12.32 0.51 2.32
C THR A 144 11.78 0.78 0.92
N VAL A 145 12.50 1.61 0.14
CA VAL A 145 12.12 1.98 -1.23
C VAL A 145 12.99 1.23 -2.24
N SER A 146 12.36 0.59 -3.21
CA SER A 146 13.03 -0.03 -4.36
C SER A 146 12.45 0.52 -5.66
N VAL A 147 13.30 1.07 -6.52
CA VAL A 147 12.91 1.50 -7.86
C VAL A 147 12.89 0.27 -8.77
N ILE A 148 11.71 -0.05 -9.33
CA ILE A 148 11.52 -1.19 -10.23
C ILE A 148 11.75 -0.77 -11.67
N GLU A 149 11.16 0.34 -12.06
CA GLU A 149 11.26 0.90 -13.39
C GLU A 149 11.48 2.41 -13.33
N HIS A 150 12.32 2.93 -14.22
CA HIS A 150 12.59 4.33 -14.36
C HIS A 150 12.80 4.67 -15.83
N SER A 151 11.88 5.42 -16.40
CA SER A 151 11.95 5.89 -17.79
C SER A 151 12.25 7.39 -17.82
N PRO A 152 13.46 7.81 -18.20
CA PRO A 152 13.85 9.22 -18.18
C PRO A 152 13.07 10.03 -19.22
N GLY A 153 12.89 11.31 -18.93
CA GLY A 153 12.38 12.30 -19.86
C GLY A 153 13.40 12.61 -20.97
N GLU A 154 12.95 13.28 -22.03
CA GLU A 154 13.84 13.62 -23.16
C GLU A 154 14.78 14.79 -22.84
N VAL A 155 14.32 15.76 -22.07
CA VAL A 155 15.06 16.99 -21.72
C VAL A 155 15.26 17.07 -20.21
N ALA A 156 14.24 16.79 -19.44
CA ALA A 156 14.26 16.80 -17.97
C ALA A 156 13.18 15.89 -17.40
N GLY A 157 13.33 15.50 -16.14
CA GLY A 157 12.35 14.69 -15.42
C GLY A 157 12.22 13.26 -15.94
N ILE A 158 11.06 12.65 -15.71
CA ILE A 158 10.76 11.25 -16.07
C ILE A 158 9.46 11.15 -16.88
N LYS A 159 9.40 10.17 -17.79
CA LYS A 159 8.16 9.77 -18.47
C LYS A 159 7.30 8.93 -17.56
N SER A 160 7.90 7.95 -16.90
CA SER A 160 7.29 7.08 -15.93
C SER A 160 8.29 6.54 -14.90
N ALA A 161 7.82 6.16 -13.74
CA ALA A 161 8.58 5.40 -12.76
C ALA A 161 7.65 4.48 -11.97
N SER A 162 8.15 3.28 -11.63
CA SER A 162 7.49 2.33 -10.73
C SER A 162 8.36 2.09 -9.51
N LEU A 163 7.78 2.26 -8.33
CA LEU A 163 8.41 2.05 -7.04
C LEU A 163 7.72 0.91 -6.28
N LEU A 164 8.49 0.15 -5.53
CA LEU A 164 7.98 -0.69 -4.45
C LEU A 164 8.39 -0.09 -3.12
N ILE A 165 7.40 0.24 -2.28
CA ILE A 165 7.59 0.73 -0.91
C ILE A 165 7.21 -0.40 0.04
N LYS A 166 8.22 -0.97 0.71
CA LYS A 166 8.07 -2.06 1.66
C LYS A 166 7.97 -1.53 3.08
N GLY A 167 6.90 -1.90 3.75
CA GLY A 167 6.65 -1.57 5.14
C GLY A 167 5.23 -1.89 5.55
N SER A 168 5.02 -2.03 6.85
CA SER A 168 3.68 -2.30 7.40
C SER A 168 2.77 -1.10 7.17
N TYR A 169 1.59 -1.34 6.59
CA TYR A 169 0.60 -0.32 6.24
C TYR A 169 1.05 0.68 5.16
N ALA A 170 2.10 0.40 4.39
CA ALA A 170 2.54 1.31 3.34
C ALA A 170 1.42 1.56 2.30
N TYR A 171 0.67 0.51 1.92
CA TYR A 171 -0.49 0.66 1.04
C TYR A 171 -1.63 1.45 1.70
N GLY A 172 -1.93 1.18 2.96
CA GLY A 172 -2.97 1.91 3.69
C GLY A 172 -2.73 3.42 3.69
N TRP A 173 -1.49 3.86 3.90
CA TRP A 173 -1.09 5.26 3.85
C TRP A 173 -1.24 5.87 2.44
N LEU A 174 -0.85 5.14 1.42
CA LEU A 174 -0.66 5.68 0.08
C LEU A 174 -1.89 5.52 -0.83
N ARG A 175 -2.81 4.58 -0.55
CA ARG A 175 -3.94 4.25 -1.43
C ARG A 175 -4.81 5.44 -1.84
N THR A 176 -4.90 6.44 -0.97
CA THR A 176 -5.70 7.66 -1.23
C THR A 176 -5.01 8.65 -2.15
N GLU A 177 -3.71 8.45 -2.44
CA GLU A 177 -2.94 9.26 -3.38
C GLU A 177 -3.18 8.89 -4.85
N THR A 178 -3.91 7.78 -5.10
CA THR A 178 -4.25 7.38 -6.47
C THR A 178 -5.08 8.46 -7.16
N GLY A 179 -4.56 9.01 -8.26
CA GLY A 179 -5.25 10.04 -9.02
C GLY A 179 -4.35 10.90 -9.89
N VAL A 180 -4.90 12.03 -10.33
CA VAL A 180 -4.18 13.01 -11.14
C VAL A 180 -3.72 14.17 -10.26
N HIS A 181 -2.42 14.33 -10.16
CA HIS A 181 -1.76 15.37 -9.37
C HIS A 181 -1.47 16.61 -10.22
N ARG A 182 -1.88 17.77 -9.75
CA ARG A 182 -1.73 19.04 -10.45
C ARG A 182 -0.67 19.91 -9.78
N LEU A 183 0.29 20.39 -10.57
CA LEU A 183 1.26 21.41 -10.19
C LEU A 183 0.95 22.72 -10.90
N VAL A 184 0.94 23.81 -10.16
CA VAL A 184 0.85 25.17 -10.70
C VAL A 184 2.02 25.98 -10.18
N ARG A 185 2.95 26.32 -11.08
CA ARG A 185 4.17 27.08 -10.73
C ARG A 185 4.61 28.00 -11.89
N LYS A 186 5.56 28.91 -11.63
CA LYS A 186 6.33 29.54 -12.70
C LYS A 186 7.24 28.50 -13.32
N SER A 187 7.22 28.39 -14.67
CA SER A 187 8.00 27.41 -15.38
C SER A 187 9.50 27.75 -15.34
N PRO A 188 10.37 26.82 -14.96
CA PRO A 188 11.81 26.98 -15.11
C PRO A 188 12.28 26.75 -16.55
N PHE A 189 11.42 26.20 -17.42
CA PHE A 189 11.73 25.88 -18.83
C PHE A 189 11.19 26.94 -19.79
N ASP A 190 10.35 27.88 -19.32
CA ASP A 190 9.81 28.97 -20.13
C ASP A 190 10.66 30.24 -19.96
N SER A 191 11.21 30.74 -21.05
CA SER A 191 12.02 31.98 -21.07
C SER A 191 11.24 33.19 -20.53
N GLY A 192 9.91 33.17 -20.63
CA GLY A 192 9.03 34.24 -20.12
C GLY A 192 8.64 34.07 -18.63
N SER A 193 9.14 33.05 -17.96
CA SER A 193 8.78 32.73 -16.54
C SER A 193 7.28 32.75 -16.28
N ARG A 194 6.46 32.35 -17.24
CA ARG A 194 5.01 32.32 -17.14
C ARG A 194 4.54 31.22 -16.21
N ARG A 195 3.34 31.36 -15.70
CA ARG A 195 2.69 30.36 -14.86
C ARG A 195 2.15 29.24 -15.73
N HIS A 196 2.62 28.00 -15.46
CA HIS A 196 2.19 26.79 -16.15
C HIS A 196 1.45 25.86 -15.18
N THR A 197 0.56 25.05 -15.75
CA THR A 197 -0.14 23.97 -15.02
C THR A 197 0.29 22.64 -15.64
N SER A 198 0.80 21.75 -14.82
CA SER A 198 1.25 20.41 -15.21
C SER A 198 0.49 19.34 -14.48
N PHE A 199 0.31 18.19 -15.12
CA PHE A 199 -0.37 17.04 -14.54
C PHE A 199 0.53 15.82 -14.61
N ALA A 200 0.44 14.98 -13.59
CA ALA A 200 1.00 13.63 -13.56
C ALA A 200 -0.01 12.69 -12.89
N SER A 201 -0.10 11.48 -13.36
CA SER A 201 -0.94 10.45 -12.73
C SER A 201 -0.11 9.60 -11.79
N VAL A 202 -0.69 9.28 -10.64
CA VAL A 202 -0.16 8.35 -9.66
C VAL A 202 -1.18 7.23 -9.50
N PHE A 203 -0.72 6.00 -9.58
CA PHE A 203 -1.52 4.82 -9.33
C PHE A 203 -0.84 3.99 -8.24
N ILE A 204 -1.62 3.56 -7.25
CA ILE A 204 -1.12 2.81 -6.11
C ILE A 204 -1.85 1.50 -6.01
N SER A 205 -1.08 0.41 -5.93
CA SER A 205 -1.60 -0.94 -5.76
C SER A 205 -0.89 -1.66 -4.61
N PRO A 206 -1.57 -2.57 -3.90
CA PRO A 206 -0.94 -3.35 -2.85
C PRO A 206 0.04 -4.37 -3.43
N GLU A 207 1.12 -4.66 -2.71
CA GLU A 207 1.92 -5.86 -2.95
C GLU A 207 1.10 -7.06 -2.47
N ILE A 208 0.67 -7.89 -3.42
CA ILE A 208 -0.12 -9.09 -3.14
C ILE A 208 0.83 -10.27 -3.11
N ASP A 209 0.84 -11.01 -1.98
CA ASP A 209 1.56 -12.28 -1.90
C ASP A 209 0.92 -13.29 -2.86
N GLU A 210 1.73 -14.20 -3.42
CA GLU A 210 1.27 -15.28 -4.33
C GLU A 210 0.23 -16.23 -3.70
N SER A 211 -0.07 -16.05 -2.42
CA SER A 211 -1.04 -16.85 -1.66
C SER A 211 -2.51 -16.57 -1.97
N ILE A 212 -2.83 -15.51 -2.73
CA ILE A 212 -4.20 -15.29 -3.21
C ILE A 212 -4.41 -16.14 -4.46
N GLU A 213 -4.80 -17.41 -4.27
CA GLU A 213 -5.31 -18.24 -5.35
C GLU A 213 -6.64 -17.67 -5.85
N VAL A 214 -6.58 -16.86 -6.88
CA VAL A 214 -7.76 -16.49 -7.65
C VAL A 214 -8.14 -17.71 -8.50
N GLU A 215 -9.18 -18.42 -8.10
CA GLU A 215 -9.78 -19.48 -8.93
C GLU A 215 -10.43 -18.83 -10.17
N LEU A 216 -9.71 -18.84 -11.27
CA LEU A 216 -10.26 -18.48 -12.57
C LEU A 216 -10.86 -19.71 -13.21
N ASN A 217 -12.18 -19.72 -13.37
CA ASN A 217 -12.84 -20.74 -14.16
C ASN A 217 -12.51 -20.52 -15.65
N PRO A 218 -11.84 -21.47 -16.33
CA PRO A 218 -11.47 -21.30 -17.73
C PRO A 218 -12.67 -21.08 -18.67
N ALA A 219 -13.88 -21.51 -18.26
CA ALA A 219 -15.09 -21.30 -19.02
C ALA A 219 -15.53 -19.81 -19.08
N ASP A 220 -15.12 -19.02 -18.10
CA ASP A 220 -15.45 -17.60 -18.01
C ASP A 220 -14.40 -16.70 -18.69
N VAL A 221 -13.36 -17.29 -19.29
CA VAL A 221 -12.28 -16.57 -19.98
C VAL A 221 -12.35 -16.80 -21.47
N ARG A 222 -12.68 -15.75 -22.23
CA ARG A 222 -12.59 -15.76 -23.69
C ARG A 222 -11.14 -15.53 -24.11
N ILE A 223 -10.63 -16.40 -24.99
CA ILE A 223 -9.27 -16.37 -25.50
C ILE A 223 -9.30 -15.98 -26.97
N ASP A 224 -8.75 -14.83 -27.31
CA ASP A 224 -8.59 -14.36 -28.68
C ASP A 224 -7.09 -14.35 -29.04
N THR A 225 -6.73 -14.95 -30.18
CA THR A 225 -5.36 -14.92 -30.70
C THR A 225 -5.28 -13.98 -31.88
N TYR A 226 -4.20 -13.23 -31.97
CA TYR A 226 -4.01 -12.27 -33.07
C TYR A 226 -2.51 -12.11 -33.41
N ARG A 227 -2.23 -11.45 -34.52
CA ARG A 227 -0.87 -11.17 -34.95
C ARG A 227 -0.29 -10.05 -34.13
N ALA A 228 0.88 -10.31 -33.52
CA ALA A 228 1.60 -9.27 -32.80
C ALA A 228 2.00 -8.14 -33.75
N SER A 229 1.76 -6.89 -33.36
CA SER A 229 2.25 -5.71 -34.05
C SER A 229 3.40 -5.10 -33.24
N GLY A 230 4.64 -5.18 -33.74
CA GLY A 230 5.80 -4.62 -33.04
C GLY A 230 7.09 -4.83 -33.81
N ALA A 231 8.20 -4.23 -33.32
CA ALA A 231 9.55 -4.39 -33.83
C ALA A 231 10.07 -5.80 -33.58
N GLY A 232 9.66 -6.76 -34.42
CA GLY A 232 10.12 -8.15 -34.39
C GLY A 232 10.24 -8.68 -35.81
N GLY A 233 11.26 -9.47 -36.09
CA GLY A 233 11.57 -9.97 -37.42
C GLY A 233 10.40 -10.68 -38.13
N GLN A 234 10.61 -11.09 -39.38
CA GLN A 234 9.60 -11.61 -40.32
C GLN A 234 8.71 -12.76 -39.77
N HIS A 235 9.14 -13.45 -38.68
CA HIS A 235 8.39 -14.54 -38.04
C HIS A 235 7.27 -14.06 -37.14
N VAL A 236 7.45 -12.93 -36.43
CA VAL A 236 6.47 -12.34 -35.50
C VAL A 236 5.23 -11.83 -36.23
N ASN A 237 5.40 -11.37 -37.46
CA ASN A 237 4.33 -10.80 -38.29
C ASN A 237 3.54 -11.83 -39.10
N LYS A 238 3.93 -13.12 -39.08
CA LYS A 238 3.28 -14.20 -39.85
C LYS A 238 2.48 -15.19 -39.00
N THR A 239 2.72 -15.23 -37.68
CA THR A 239 2.06 -16.17 -36.76
C THR A 239 1.19 -15.43 -35.74
N ASP A 240 -0.01 -15.97 -35.46
CA ASP A 240 -0.93 -15.43 -34.44
C ASP A 240 -0.42 -15.83 -33.03
N SER A 241 0.72 -15.25 -32.63
CA SER A 241 1.37 -15.56 -31.36
C SER A 241 0.89 -14.69 -30.18
N ALA A 242 0.29 -13.52 -30.44
CA ALA A 242 -0.27 -12.67 -29.41
C ALA A 242 -1.59 -13.23 -28.88
N VAL A 243 -1.79 -13.13 -27.58
CA VAL A 243 -2.98 -13.63 -26.87
C VAL A 243 -3.65 -12.49 -26.12
N ARG A 244 -4.97 -12.40 -26.26
CA ARG A 244 -5.83 -11.54 -25.45
C ARG A 244 -6.78 -12.43 -24.67
N LEU A 245 -6.82 -12.23 -23.36
CA LEU A 245 -7.79 -12.86 -22.46
C LEU A 245 -8.81 -11.83 -22.03
N THR A 246 -10.09 -12.20 -22.08
CA THR A 246 -11.18 -11.38 -21.57
C THR A 246 -11.95 -12.20 -20.56
N HIS A 247 -11.93 -11.78 -19.30
CA HIS A 247 -12.74 -12.38 -18.24
C HIS A 247 -14.16 -11.82 -18.34
N LEU A 248 -15.10 -12.66 -18.75
CA LEU A 248 -16.46 -12.25 -19.08
C LEU A 248 -17.24 -11.64 -17.89
N PRO A 249 -17.14 -12.18 -16.65
CA PRO A 249 -17.89 -11.65 -15.53
C PRO A 249 -17.43 -10.25 -15.07
N THR A 250 -16.11 -9.97 -15.12
CA THR A 250 -15.53 -8.69 -14.67
C THR A 250 -15.27 -7.72 -15.81
N GLY A 251 -15.26 -8.18 -17.05
CA GLY A 251 -14.87 -7.39 -18.22
C GLY A 251 -13.37 -7.07 -18.28
N THR A 252 -12.56 -7.66 -17.41
CA THR A 252 -11.10 -7.44 -17.39
C THR A 252 -10.45 -8.02 -18.63
N VAL A 253 -9.60 -7.23 -19.31
CA VAL A 253 -8.90 -7.62 -20.53
C VAL A 253 -7.39 -7.55 -20.32
N VAL A 254 -6.71 -8.65 -20.60
CA VAL A 254 -5.25 -8.76 -20.55
C VAL A 254 -4.70 -9.15 -21.90
N GLN A 255 -3.56 -8.58 -22.31
CA GLN A 255 -2.91 -8.88 -23.58
C GLN A 255 -1.43 -9.22 -23.33
N CYS A 256 -0.96 -10.30 -23.96
CA CYS A 256 0.44 -10.71 -23.90
C CYS A 256 0.96 -11.03 -25.29
N GLN A 257 2.08 -10.39 -25.69
CA GLN A 257 2.74 -10.57 -26.98
C GLN A 257 4.27 -10.65 -26.88
N ASN A 258 4.80 -10.90 -25.68
CA ASN A 258 6.23 -10.77 -25.38
C ASN A 258 7.07 -11.93 -25.86
N ASP A 259 6.47 -13.12 -26.09
CA ASP A 259 7.16 -14.34 -26.54
C ASP A 259 6.72 -14.73 -27.96
N ARG A 260 7.59 -15.46 -28.67
CA ARG A 260 7.27 -16.05 -29.97
C ARG A 260 6.33 -17.25 -29.87
N SER A 261 6.19 -17.82 -28.68
CA SER A 261 5.33 -18.98 -28.40
C SER A 261 3.97 -18.51 -27.90
N GLN A 262 2.91 -18.86 -28.63
CA GLN A 262 1.51 -18.62 -28.25
C GLN A 262 1.19 -19.22 -26.87
N HIS A 263 1.69 -20.44 -26.58
CA HIS A 263 1.48 -21.10 -25.28
C HIS A 263 2.07 -20.30 -24.12
N LYS A 264 3.31 -19.80 -24.26
CA LYS A 264 3.95 -18.97 -23.23
C LYS A 264 3.22 -17.63 -23.04
N ASN A 265 2.77 -17.02 -24.13
CA ASN A 265 1.97 -15.80 -24.04
C ASN A 265 0.63 -16.06 -23.37
N LYS A 266 0.00 -17.20 -23.61
CA LYS A 266 -1.22 -17.61 -22.94
C LYS A 266 -1.00 -17.80 -21.43
N ASP A 267 0.03 -18.53 -21.03
CA ASP A 267 0.35 -18.77 -19.61
C ASP A 267 0.67 -17.47 -18.89
N ASN A 268 1.44 -16.56 -19.52
CA ASN A 268 1.74 -15.26 -18.97
C ASN A 268 0.50 -14.38 -18.87
N ALA A 269 -0.39 -14.41 -19.86
CA ALA A 269 -1.64 -13.67 -19.81
C ALA A 269 -2.58 -14.20 -18.71
N PHE A 270 -2.63 -15.52 -18.47
CA PHE A 270 -3.37 -16.08 -17.33
C PHE A 270 -2.78 -15.66 -15.98
N LYS A 271 -1.44 -15.61 -15.84
CA LYS A 271 -0.78 -15.09 -14.64
C LYS A 271 -1.13 -13.62 -14.40
N GLN A 272 -1.09 -12.80 -15.45
CA GLN A 272 -1.48 -11.39 -15.38
C GLN A 272 -2.97 -11.18 -15.09
N LEU A 273 -3.84 -12.09 -15.54
CA LEU A 273 -5.27 -12.01 -15.24
C LEU A 273 -5.59 -12.42 -13.80
N LYS A 274 -4.74 -13.25 -13.20
CA LYS A 274 -4.85 -13.66 -11.78
C LYS A 274 -4.28 -12.62 -10.80
N SER A 275 -3.28 -11.83 -11.22
CA SER A 275 -2.73 -10.72 -10.44
C SER A 275 -3.67 -9.51 -10.47
#